data_5fdaac066e63c83b17b5f438a99b38ca
#
_entry.id   5fdaac066e63c83b17b5f438a99b38ca
#
_cell.length_a   1.000
_cell.length_b   1.000
_cell.length_c   1.000
_cell.angle_alpha   90.00
_cell.angle_beta   90.00
_cell.angle_gamma   90.00
#
_symmetry.space_group_name_H-M   'P 1'
#
loop_
_entity.id
_entity.type
_entity.pdbx_description
1 polymer ?
#
loop_
_entity_poly.entity_id
_entity_poly.type
_entity_poly.pdbx_seq_one_letter_code
_entity_poly.pdbx_strand_id
1 'polypeptide(L)'
;LKKGLDEGKDQSYVLYNLTQEQLAHIRLPLGGLHKTEVREIAEQHKFVNARKHDSQDICFVPDGDYARFMEDFTGKRYPAGDFLDENGRVVGTHNGAVRYTIGQRKGLGLAMGAPVYVCGKDMQANTVTVGPEEMLFDRIVYADEVNWIAIPELTGPLRVTARTRYHQVEQTATVYPAECGFRLEFDQPQRAPTPGQAVVLYQGDTVLGGGTITRVEK
;
A
#
# COMPACT_ATOMS: atom_id res chain seq x y z
N LEU A 1 3.41 19.67 -1.00
CA LEU A 1 2.30 18.83 -0.52
C LEU A 1 2.52 18.53 0.97
N LYS A 2 1.47 18.65 1.78
CA LYS A 2 1.48 18.36 3.20
C LYS A 2 0.40 17.34 3.56
N LYS A 3 0.53 16.70 4.72
CA LYS A 3 -0.51 15.87 5.30
C LYS A 3 -1.77 16.72 5.60
N GLY A 4 -2.92 16.07 5.54
CA GLY A 4 -4.16 16.65 6.05
C GLY A 4 -4.15 16.75 7.57
N LEU A 5 -4.88 17.73 8.12
CA LEU A 5 -5.03 17.91 9.57
C LEU A 5 -5.72 16.71 10.23
N ASP A 6 -6.71 16.13 9.56
CA ASP A 6 -7.39 14.90 10.00
C ASP A 6 -6.59 13.68 9.52
N GLU A 7 -5.78 13.10 10.43
CA GLU A 7 -4.94 11.93 10.12
C GLU A 7 -5.75 10.73 9.59
N GLY A 8 -7.00 10.56 10.07
CA GLY A 8 -7.89 9.48 9.62
C GLY A 8 -8.44 9.68 8.20
N LYS A 9 -8.27 10.87 7.63
CA LYS A 9 -8.74 11.26 6.29
C LYS A 9 -7.62 11.80 5.40
N ASP A 10 -6.38 11.76 5.88
CA ASP A 10 -5.21 12.19 5.12
C ASP A 10 -5.02 11.36 3.85
N GLN A 11 -4.96 12.03 2.70
CA GLN A 11 -4.79 11.44 1.38
C GLN A 11 -3.36 11.60 0.83
N SER A 12 -2.43 12.12 1.63
CA SER A 12 -1.07 12.43 1.19
C SER A 12 -0.33 11.20 0.64
N TYR A 13 -0.63 10.01 1.19
CA TYR A 13 -0.09 8.73 0.70
C TYR A 13 -0.46 8.43 -0.77
N VAL A 14 -1.64 8.83 -1.23
CA VAL A 14 -2.05 8.65 -2.64
C VAL A 14 -1.58 9.82 -3.50
N LEU A 15 -1.62 11.04 -2.94
CA LEU A 15 -1.32 12.27 -3.66
C LEU A 15 0.18 12.46 -3.95
N TYR A 16 1.07 11.63 -3.40
CA TYR A 16 2.51 11.69 -3.73
C TYR A 16 2.79 11.47 -5.23
N ASN A 17 1.87 10.85 -5.97
CA ASN A 17 1.97 10.64 -7.42
C ASN A 17 1.83 11.92 -8.25
N LEU A 18 1.36 13.02 -7.65
CA LEU A 18 1.15 14.27 -8.36
C LEU A 18 2.49 14.91 -8.74
N THR A 19 2.66 15.23 -10.01
CA THR A 19 3.82 15.98 -10.50
C THR A 19 3.79 17.43 -10.02
N GLN A 20 4.92 18.13 -10.09
CA GLN A 20 5.00 19.56 -9.75
C GLN A 20 4.04 20.41 -10.61
N GLU A 21 3.91 20.09 -11.88
CA GLU A 21 2.96 20.76 -12.78
C GLU A 21 1.52 20.54 -12.32
N GLN A 22 1.13 19.31 -11.99
CA GLN A 22 -0.20 19.01 -11.47
C GLN A 22 -0.45 19.71 -10.12
N LEU A 23 0.53 19.68 -9.21
CA LEU A 23 0.43 20.36 -7.91
C LEU A 23 0.23 21.87 -8.05
N ALA A 24 0.84 22.50 -9.06
CA ALA A 24 0.66 23.93 -9.33
C ALA A 24 -0.80 24.29 -9.73
N HIS A 25 -1.56 23.33 -10.24
CA HIS A 25 -2.94 23.53 -10.71
C HIS A 25 -4.01 22.95 -9.79
N ILE A 26 -3.63 22.27 -8.70
CA ILE A 26 -4.56 21.63 -7.76
C ILE A 26 -4.67 22.47 -6.48
N ARG A 27 -5.90 22.61 -5.98
CA ARG A 27 -6.17 23.15 -4.65
C ARG A 27 -6.86 22.10 -3.80
N LEU A 28 -6.40 21.95 -2.56
CA LEU A 28 -6.89 21.00 -1.57
C LEU A 28 -7.50 21.76 -0.39
N PRO A 29 -8.66 22.40 -0.55
CA PRO A 29 -9.20 23.37 0.42
C PRO A 29 -9.62 22.73 1.74
N LEU A 30 -9.85 21.43 1.77
CA LEU A 30 -10.29 20.70 2.97
C LEU A 30 -9.14 20.19 3.82
N GLY A 31 -7.89 20.33 3.37
CA GLY A 31 -6.72 19.77 4.07
C GLY A 31 -6.46 20.36 5.47
N GLY A 32 -6.98 21.53 5.77
CA GLY A 32 -6.89 22.18 7.09
C GLY A 32 -8.12 21.97 7.99
N LEU A 33 -9.02 21.04 7.66
CA LEU A 33 -10.27 20.80 8.39
C LEU A 33 -10.39 19.34 8.81
N HIS A 34 -10.99 19.09 9.98
CA HIS A 34 -11.43 17.76 10.35
C HIS A 34 -12.70 17.35 9.59
N LYS A 35 -12.91 16.07 9.41
CA LYS A 35 -14.07 15.53 8.70
C LYS A 35 -15.41 15.97 9.30
N THR A 36 -15.46 16.17 10.62
CA THR A 36 -16.63 16.69 11.32
C THR A 36 -16.97 18.11 10.88
N GLU A 37 -15.97 19.00 10.82
CA GLU A 37 -16.11 20.37 10.36
C GLU A 37 -16.58 20.44 8.91
N VAL A 38 -15.99 19.58 8.04
CA VAL A 38 -16.41 19.46 6.64
C VAL A 38 -17.88 19.06 6.52
N ARG A 39 -18.38 18.15 7.37
CA ARG A 39 -19.78 17.76 7.40
C ARG A 39 -20.68 18.88 7.86
N GLU A 40 -20.30 19.60 8.90
CA GLU A 40 -21.05 20.77 9.39
C GLU A 40 -21.19 21.84 8.31
N ILE A 41 -20.10 22.16 7.60
CA ILE A 41 -20.12 23.09 6.47
C ILE A 41 -21.07 22.60 5.38
N ALA A 42 -20.99 21.30 5.04
CA ALA A 42 -21.85 20.71 4.00
C ALA A 42 -23.34 20.74 4.42
N GLU A 43 -23.67 20.53 5.70
CA GLU A 43 -25.02 20.63 6.23
C GLU A 43 -25.53 22.08 6.21
N GLN A 44 -24.73 23.05 6.63
CA GLN A 44 -25.06 24.47 6.59
C GLN A 44 -25.38 24.91 5.15
N HIS A 45 -24.64 24.43 4.17
CA HIS A 45 -24.89 24.69 2.75
C HIS A 45 -25.93 23.77 2.11
N LYS A 46 -26.59 22.88 2.89
CA LYS A 46 -27.66 21.96 2.43
C LYS A 46 -27.21 21.04 1.28
N PHE A 47 -25.95 20.59 1.28
CA PHE A 47 -25.48 19.64 0.27
C PHE A 47 -26.17 18.29 0.47
N VAL A 48 -26.69 17.70 -0.59
CA VAL A 48 -27.46 16.44 -0.54
C VAL A 48 -26.65 15.25 -0.04
N ASN A 49 -25.32 15.32 -0.13
CA ASN A 49 -24.38 14.29 0.30
C ASN A 49 -23.72 14.57 1.65
N ALA A 50 -24.15 15.60 2.40
CA ALA A 50 -23.55 16.01 3.68
C ALA A 50 -23.45 14.85 4.68
N ARG A 51 -24.48 13.95 4.72
CA ARG A 51 -24.55 12.79 5.61
C ARG A 51 -24.15 11.47 4.95
N LYS A 52 -23.69 11.49 3.69
CA LYS A 52 -23.26 10.26 3.00
C LYS A 52 -22.07 9.65 3.73
N HIS A 53 -22.12 8.33 3.96
CA HIS A 53 -20.97 7.58 4.44
C HIS A 53 -19.87 7.55 3.38
N ASP A 54 -18.61 7.50 3.86
CA ASP A 54 -17.48 7.35 2.95
C ASP A 54 -17.58 6.00 2.23
N SER A 55 -17.27 6.00 0.94
CA SER A 55 -17.20 4.76 0.17
C SER A 55 -16.04 3.90 0.68
N GLN A 56 -16.34 2.65 1.00
CA GLN A 56 -15.34 1.70 1.56
C GLN A 56 -14.77 0.79 0.46
N ASP A 57 -15.52 0.60 -0.63
CA ASP A 57 -15.19 -0.32 -1.71
C ASP A 57 -14.96 0.39 -3.05
N ILE A 58 -14.29 -0.31 -3.95
CA ILE A 58 -14.06 0.16 -5.31
C ILE A 58 -15.39 0.13 -6.06
N CYS A 59 -15.86 1.30 -6.49
CA CYS A 59 -17.20 1.48 -7.05
C CYS A 59 -17.50 0.67 -8.33
N PHE A 60 -16.47 0.21 -9.05
CA PHE A 60 -16.62 -0.63 -10.25
C PHE A 60 -16.47 -2.15 -9.98
N VAL A 61 -16.34 -2.56 -8.70
CA VAL A 61 -16.39 -3.97 -8.26
C VAL A 61 -17.46 -4.11 -7.16
N PRO A 62 -18.76 -3.96 -7.52
CA PRO A 62 -19.84 -3.84 -6.54
C PRO A 62 -20.10 -5.12 -5.74
N ASP A 63 -19.71 -6.28 -6.27
CA ASP A 63 -19.82 -7.59 -5.63
C ASP A 63 -18.59 -7.98 -4.80
N GLY A 64 -17.53 -7.14 -4.83
CA GLY A 64 -16.26 -7.38 -4.12
C GLY A 64 -15.43 -8.53 -4.70
N ASP A 65 -15.83 -9.18 -5.81
CA ASP A 65 -15.06 -10.23 -6.48
C ASP A 65 -14.03 -9.63 -7.46
N TYR A 66 -12.93 -9.14 -6.90
CA TYR A 66 -11.83 -8.58 -7.68
C TYR A 66 -11.20 -9.56 -8.67
N ALA A 67 -11.18 -10.85 -8.34
CA ALA A 67 -10.61 -11.85 -9.23
C ALA A 67 -11.46 -12.02 -10.49
N ARG A 68 -12.78 -12.07 -10.32
CA ARG A 68 -13.72 -12.08 -11.45
C ARG A 68 -13.58 -10.81 -12.28
N PHE A 69 -13.54 -9.64 -11.65
CA PHE A 69 -13.31 -8.39 -12.34
C PHE A 69 -12.02 -8.42 -13.17
N MET A 70 -10.92 -8.93 -12.59
CA MET A 70 -9.63 -9.07 -13.29
C MET A 70 -9.71 -10.06 -14.46
N GLU A 71 -10.43 -11.18 -14.31
CA GLU A 71 -10.67 -12.13 -15.40
C GLU A 71 -11.44 -11.48 -16.54
N ASP A 72 -12.54 -10.77 -16.24
CA ASP A 72 -13.38 -10.11 -17.23
C ASP A 72 -12.63 -8.97 -17.95
N PHE A 73 -11.84 -8.19 -17.19
CA PHE A 73 -11.09 -7.06 -17.73
C PHE A 73 -9.87 -7.47 -18.57
N THR A 74 -9.13 -8.49 -18.14
CA THR A 74 -7.89 -8.91 -18.80
C THR A 74 -8.07 -10.03 -19.81
N GLY A 75 -9.22 -10.73 -19.79
CA GLY A 75 -9.49 -11.95 -20.54
C GLY A 75 -8.66 -13.16 -20.08
N LYS A 76 -7.87 -13.01 -18.98
CA LYS A 76 -7.03 -14.08 -18.44
C LYS A 76 -7.81 -14.88 -17.41
N ARG A 77 -7.57 -16.19 -17.37
CA ARG A 77 -8.07 -17.07 -16.31
C ARG A 77 -7.02 -17.25 -15.23
N TYR A 78 -7.47 -17.31 -13.99
CA TYR A 78 -6.63 -17.56 -12.81
C TYR A 78 -7.01 -18.91 -12.18
N PRO A 79 -6.46 -20.02 -12.71
CA PRO A 79 -6.84 -21.37 -12.26
C PRO A 79 -6.40 -21.64 -10.82
N ALA A 80 -6.89 -22.74 -10.26
CA ALA A 80 -6.39 -23.27 -9.01
C ALA A 80 -4.88 -23.57 -9.12
N GLY A 81 -4.17 -23.46 -8.00
CA GLY A 81 -2.74 -23.71 -7.89
C GLY A 81 -2.37 -24.13 -6.48
N ASP A 82 -1.08 -24.20 -6.17
CA ASP A 82 -0.60 -24.78 -4.93
C ASP A 82 -0.28 -23.74 -3.86
N PHE A 83 -0.71 -24.00 -2.63
CA PHE A 83 -0.13 -23.39 -1.45
C PHE A 83 1.17 -24.12 -1.10
N LEU A 84 2.25 -23.36 -0.94
CA LEU A 84 3.56 -23.86 -0.53
C LEU A 84 3.88 -23.41 0.90
N ASP A 85 4.52 -24.25 1.68
CA ASP A 85 5.15 -23.83 2.95
C ASP A 85 6.47 -23.09 2.70
N GLU A 86 7.15 -22.68 3.78
CA GLU A 86 8.45 -21.99 3.75
C GLU A 86 9.58 -22.84 3.13
N ASN A 87 9.40 -24.16 3.05
CA ASN A 87 10.34 -25.12 2.46
C ASN A 87 9.98 -25.50 1.01
N GLY A 88 8.94 -24.88 0.45
CA GLY A 88 8.45 -25.17 -0.91
C GLY A 88 7.62 -26.46 -1.02
N ARG A 89 7.15 -27.04 0.10
CA ARG A 89 6.29 -28.22 0.08
C ARG A 89 4.85 -27.80 -0.12
N VAL A 90 4.10 -28.56 -0.93
CA VAL A 90 2.67 -28.34 -1.13
C VAL A 90 1.90 -28.67 0.15
N VAL A 91 1.14 -27.72 0.67
CA VAL A 91 0.33 -27.82 1.89
C VAL A 91 -1.17 -27.66 1.63
N GLY A 92 -1.56 -27.41 0.39
CA GLY A 92 -2.95 -27.28 -0.01
C GLY A 92 -3.09 -26.71 -1.41
N THR A 93 -4.35 -26.49 -1.83
CA THR A 93 -4.67 -25.92 -3.15
C THR A 93 -5.46 -24.64 -2.98
N HIS A 94 -5.13 -23.61 -3.76
CA HIS A 94 -5.83 -22.32 -3.79
C HIS A 94 -6.64 -22.11 -5.07
N ASN A 95 -7.58 -21.17 -5.04
CA ASN A 95 -8.49 -20.84 -6.15
C ASN A 95 -7.97 -19.69 -7.05
N GLY A 96 -6.67 -19.71 -7.39
CA GLY A 96 -6.00 -18.69 -8.18
C GLY A 96 -5.22 -17.68 -7.33
N ALA A 97 -3.90 -17.52 -7.59
CA ALA A 97 -2.99 -16.69 -6.81
C ALA A 97 -3.41 -15.20 -6.74
N VAL A 98 -4.17 -14.70 -7.74
CA VAL A 98 -4.71 -13.34 -7.78
C VAL A 98 -5.64 -13.02 -6.60
N ARG A 99 -6.31 -14.02 -6.03
CA ARG A 99 -7.28 -13.89 -4.93
C ARG A 99 -6.62 -13.65 -3.56
N TYR A 100 -5.31 -13.76 -3.48
CA TYR A 100 -4.58 -13.69 -2.21
C TYR A 100 -3.70 -12.46 -2.14
N THR A 101 -3.60 -11.88 -0.94
CA THR A 101 -2.83 -10.67 -0.65
C THR A 101 -1.75 -10.99 0.38
N ILE A 102 -0.53 -10.47 0.20
CA ILE A 102 0.56 -10.62 1.17
C ILE A 102 0.10 -10.08 2.55
N GLY A 103 0.29 -10.91 3.59
CA GLY A 103 -0.17 -10.64 4.95
C GLY A 103 -1.59 -11.15 5.25
N GLN A 104 -2.31 -11.73 4.27
CA GLN A 104 -3.64 -12.32 4.48
C GLN A 104 -3.54 -13.54 5.38
N ARG A 105 -4.44 -13.63 6.40
CA ARG A 105 -4.57 -14.77 7.32
C ARG A 105 -5.87 -15.54 7.09
N LYS A 106 -6.98 -14.81 6.86
CA LYS A 106 -8.31 -15.41 6.76
C LYS A 106 -8.62 -15.89 5.34
N GLY A 107 -9.47 -16.91 5.22
CA GLY A 107 -9.95 -17.38 3.92
C GLY A 107 -8.94 -18.23 3.12
N LEU A 108 -7.89 -18.75 3.77
CA LEU A 108 -6.92 -19.63 3.11
C LEU A 108 -7.44 -21.08 2.96
N GLY A 109 -8.36 -21.51 3.81
CA GLY A 109 -8.87 -22.90 3.78
C GLY A 109 -7.84 -23.96 4.21
N LEU A 110 -6.75 -23.56 4.89
CA LEU A 110 -5.69 -24.44 5.36
C LEU A 110 -5.86 -24.80 6.83
N ALA A 111 -5.64 -26.05 7.19
CA ALA A 111 -5.64 -26.57 8.56
C ALA A 111 -4.19 -26.94 8.97
N MET A 112 -3.41 -25.92 9.37
CA MET A 112 -1.97 -26.06 9.67
C MET A 112 -1.65 -26.20 11.17
N GLY A 113 -2.68 -26.28 12.04
CA GLY A 113 -2.49 -26.37 13.50
C GLY A 113 -2.01 -25.08 14.17
N ALA A 114 -1.42 -24.14 13.41
CA ALA A 114 -1.01 -22.80 13.86
C ALA A 114 -1.48 -21.76 12.83
N PRO A 115 -1.59 -20.46 13.23
CA PRO A 115 -1.92 -19.39 12.31
C PRO A 115 -0.85 -19.28 11.21
N VAL A 116 -1.28 -19.25 9.95
CA VAL A 116 -0.41 -18.99 8.80
C VAL A 116 -0.89 -17.80 7.99
N TYR A 117 0.04 -17.18 7.31
CA TYR A 117 -0.15 -15.94 6.53
C TYR A 117 0.38 -16.14 5.11
N VAL A 118 -0.19 -15.43 4.16
CA VAL A 118 0.38 -15.33 2.81
C VAL A 118 1.67 -14.52 2.89
N CYS A 119 2.80 -15.18 2.64
CA CYS A 119 4.13 -14.56 2.71
C CYS A 119 4.72 -14.24 1.32
N GLY A 120 4.24 -14.94 0.27
CA GLY A 120 4.70 -14.74 -1.09
C GLY A 120 3.68 -15.20 -2.13
N LYS A 121 3.84 -14.71 -3.35
CA LYS A 121 3.07 -15.16 -4.52
C LYS A 121 3.98 -15.21 -5.74
N ASP A 122 3.89 -16.27 -6.50
CA ASP A 122 4.43 -16.35 -7.85
C ASP A 122 3.27 -16.50 -8.85
N MET A 123 3.06 -15.41 -9.61
CA MET A 123 1.96 -15.37 -10.58
C MET A 123 2.25 -16.20 -11.85
N GLN A 124 3.52 -16.51 -12.15
CA GLN A 124 3.92 -17.34 -13.29
C GLN A 124 3.79 -18.80 -12.94
N ALA A 125 4.33 -19.20 -11.79
CA ALA A 125 4.20 -20.56 -11.27
C ALA A 125 2.80 -20.86 -10.71
N ASN A 126 1.95 -19.84 -10.54
CA ASN A 126 0.62 -19.90 -9.92
C ASN A 126 0.68 -20.54 -8.53
N THR A 127 1.62 -20.07 -7.69
CA THR A 127 1.80 -20.55 -6.33
C THR A 127 1.64 -19.45 -5.31
N VAL A 128 1.21 -19.80 -4.10
CA VAL A 128 1.08 -18.90 -2.95
C VAL A 128 1.87 -19.50 -1.79
N THR A 129 2.91 -18.81 -1.34
CA THR A 129 3.69 -19.22 -0.17
C THR A 129 3.00 -18.79 1.10
N VAL A 130 2.83 -19.71 2.04
CA VAL A 130 2.28 -19.45 3.37
C VAL A 130 3.29 -19.81 4.46
N GLY A 131 3.25 -19.07 5.56
CA GLY A 131 4.15 -19.31 6.67
C GLY A 131 3.75 -18.56 7.93
N PRO A 132 4.56 -18.63 9.00
CA PRO A 132 4.33 -17.90 10.25
C PRO A 132 4.46 -16.38 10.05
N GLU A 133 3.96 -15.61 11.02
CA GLU A 133 3.89 -14.14 10.90
C GLU A 133 5.27 -13.49 10.77
N GLU A 134 6.28 -14.08 11.36
CA GLU A 134 7.67 -13.61 11.34
C GLU A 134 8.23 -13.48 9.91
N MET A 135 7.72 -14.28 8.99
CA MET A 135 8.10 -14.20 7.57
C MET A 135 7.65 -12.90 6.89
N LEU A 136 6.65 -12.22 7.45
CA LEU A 136 6.10 -10.99 6.88
C LEU A 136 6.95 -9.74 7.15
N PHE A 137 7.95 -9.82 8.03
CA PHE A 137 8.67 -8.65 8.47
C PHE A 137 9.95 -8.45 7.65
N ASP A 138 10.06 -7.30 7.01
CA ASP A 138 11.22 -6.87 6.23
C ASP A 138 11.69 -5.49 6.71
N ARG A 139 13.00 -5.26 6.66
CA ARG A 139 13.62 -4.02 7.15
C ARG A 139 14.03 -3.07 6.03
N ILE A 140 14.38 -3.62 4.88
CA ILE A 140 14.87 -2.85 3.75
C ILE A 140 13.85 -2.90 2.60
N VAL A 141 13.59 -1.73 2.03
CA VAL A 141 12.69 -1.57 0.88
C VAL A 141 13.44 -0.84 -0.23
N TYR A 142 13.39 -1.39 -1.44
CA TYR A 142 13.86 -0.72 -2.65
C TYR A 142 12.66 -0.23 -3.45
N ALA A 143 12.76 0.98 -3.98
CA ALA A 143 11.67 1.59 -4.75
C ALA A 143 12.21 2.33 -5.96
N ASP A 144 11.51 2.16 -7.07
CA ASP A 144 11.75 2.83 -8.35
C ASP A 144 10.58 3.77 -8.70
N GLU A 145 10.57 4.32 -9.91
CA GLU A 145 9.53 5.27 -10.39
C GLU A 145 9.31 6.42 -9.40
N VAL A 146 10.40 6.99 -8.92
CA VAL A 146 10.38 7.97 -7.84
C VAL A 146 9.81 9.30 -8.29
N ASN A 147 8.85 9.81 -7.53
CA ASN A 147 8.36 11.19 -7.65
C ASN A 147 8.77 11.99 -6.40
N TRP A 148 9.74 12.90 -6.56
CA TRP A 148 10.14 13.82 -5.50
C TRP A 148 9.20 15.03 -5.47
N ILE A 149 8.68 15.35 -4.27
CA ILE A 149 7.74 16.46 -4.05
C ILE A 149 8.45 17.66 -3.43
N ALA A 150 9.12 17.47 -2.29
CA ALA A 150 9.70 18.56 -1.51
C ALA A 150 11.18 18.81 -1.79
N ILE A 151 11.84 17.90 -2.48
CA ILE A 151 13.25 18.04 -2.90
C ILE A 151 13.38 17.74 -4.40
N PRO A 152 14.36 18.34 -5.09
CA PRO A 152 14.58 18.05 -6.51
C PRO A 152 15.15 16.65 -6.73
N GLU A 153 16.01 16.18 -5.81
CA GLU A 153 16.64 14.88 -5.85
C GLU A 153 17.19 14.49 -4.47
N LEU A 154 17.47 13.20 -4.29
CA LEU A 154 18.14 12.68 -3.09
C LEU A 154 19.64 12.55 -3.36
N THR A 155 20.44 13.43 -2.75
CA THR A 155 21.91 13.49 -2.96
C THR A 155 22.73 12.70 -1.94
N GLY A 156 22.10 12.22 -0.87
CA GLY A 156 22.76 11.46 0.20
C GLY A 156 21.75 10.88 1.19
N PRO A 157 22.23 10.17 2.22
CA PRO A 157 21.35 9.61 3.25
C PRO A 157 20.53 10.70 3.95
N LEU A 158 19.22 10.43 4.12
CA LEU A 158 18.32 11.36 4.78
C LEU A 158 17.40 10.61 5.78
N ARG A 159 17.25 11.19 6.98
CA ARG A 159 16.28 10.69 7.98
C ARG A 159 14.87 11.13 7.60
N VAL A 160 13.96 10.15 7.60
CA VAL A 160 12.57 10.33 7.19
C VAL A 160 11.65 9.50 8.08
N THR A 161 10.35 9.74 7.99
CA THR A 161 9.34 8.74 8.30
C THR A 161 8.74 8.21 7.00
N ALA A 162 8.25 6.98 6.99
CA ALA A 162 7.72 6.37 5.79
C ALA A 162 6.50 5.47 6.07
N ARG A 163 5.65 5.32 5.05
CA ARG A 163 4.55 4.36 5.00
C ARG A 163 4.72 3.48 3.76
N THR A 164 4.52 2.18 3.92
CA THR A 164 4.50 1.22 2.81
C THR A 164 3.07 0.76 2.46
N ARG A 165 2.07 1.28 3.18
CA ARG A 165 0.63 1.05 2.96
C ARG A 165 -0.19 2.25 3.41
N TYR A 166 -1.33 2.46 2.79
CA TYR A 166 -2.22 3.59 3.06
C TYR A 166 -2.60 3.75 4.55
N HIS A 167 -3.02 2.67 5.20
CA HIS A 167 -3.46 2.70 6.61
C HIS A 167 -2.33 2.42 7.63
N GLN A 168 -1.08 2.37 7.19
CA GLN A 168 0.05 2.14 8.09
C GLN A 168 0.39 3.42 8.85
N VAL A 169 0.73 3.28 10.13
CA VAL A 169 1.35 4.36 10.90
C VAL A 169 2.78 4.58 10.38
N GLU A 170 3.19 5.83 10.25
CA GLU A 170 4.54 6.18 9.83
C GLU A 170 5.59 5.57 10.73
N GLN A 171 6.63 5.04 10.10
CA GLN A 171 7.77 4.45 10.78
C GLN A 171 9.06 5.18 10.42
N THR A 172 9.95 5.33 11.40
CA THR A 172 11.24 5.98 11.21
C THR A 172 12.16 5.12 10.34
N ALA A 173 12.86 5.78 9.42
CA ALA A 173 13.75 5.14 8.48
C ALA A 173 14.85 6.10 8.00
N THR A 174 15.86 5.55 7.33
CA THR A 174 16.83 6.31 6.55
C THR A 174 16.70 5.94 5.08
N VAL A 175 16.53 6.93 4.23
CA VAL A 175 16.53 6.75 2.77
C VAL A 175 17.91 7.04 2.23
N TYR A 176 18.35 6.21 1.28
CA TYR A 176 19.64 6.29 0.59
C TYR A 176 19.42 6.36 -0.92
N PRO A 177 20.23 7.15 -1.66
CA PRO A 177 20.23 7.06 -3.11
C PRO A 177 20.57 5.64 -3.57
N ALA A 178 19.92 5.18 -4.65
CA ALA A 178 20.23 3.93 -5.32
C ALA A 178 20.36 4.16 -6.83
N GLU A 179 20.92 3.21 -7.57
CA GLU A 179 21.15 3.30 -9.02
C GLU A 179 19.82 3.56 -9.76
N CYS A 180 18.75 2.86 -9.34
CA CYS A 180 17.39 3.11 -9.79
C CYS A 180 16.55 3.47 -8.59
N GLY A 181 16.18 4.77 -8.42
CA GLY A 181 15.31 5.22 -7.35
C GLY A 181 15.99 5.35 -5.98
N PHE A 182 15.52 4.65 -4.96
CA PHE A 182 16.08 4.71 -3.62
C PHE A 182 16.00 3.38 -2.86
N ARG A 183 16.89 3.25 -1.85
CA ARG A 183 16.84 2.21 -0.82
C ARG A 183 16.39 2.85 0.50
N LEU A 184 15.40 2.27 1.15
CA LEU A 184 14.89 2.71 2.45
C LEU A 184 15.18 1.65 3.51
N GLU A 185 15.83 2.02 4.62
CA GLU A 185 16.11 1.16 5.74
C GLU A 185 15.33 1.64 6.96
N PHE A 186 14.36 0.84 7.41
CA PHE A 186 13.57 1.12 8.60
C PHE A 186 14.36 0.82 9.88
N ASP A 187 14.12 1.60 10.93
CA ASP A 187 14.71 1.33 12.26
C ASP A 187 14.19 0.00 12.84
N GLN A 188 12.94 -0.33 12.56
CA GLN A 188 12.29 -1.58 12.95
C GLN A 188 11.71 -2.30 11.72
N PRO A 189 11.74 -3.64 11.68
CA PRO A 189 11.14 -4.39 10.59
C PRO A 189 9.67 -4.03 10.39
N GLN A 190 9.24 -3.93 9.14
CA GLN A 190 7.89 -3.55 8.74
C GLN A 190 7.10 -4.76 8.29
N ARG A 191 5.82 -4.81 8.70
CA ARG A 191 4.96 -5.92 8.35
C ARG A 191 4.48 -5.84 6.91
N ALA A 192 4.88 -6.81 6.11
CA ALA A 192 4.42 -7.08 4.76
C ALA A 192 4.54 -5.87 3.79
N PRO A 193 5.68 -5.17 3.71
CA PRO A 193 5.90 -4.29 2.58
C PRO A 193 5.85 -5.15 1.31
N THR A 194 5.17 -4.67 0.26
CA THR A 194 4.82 -5.54 -0.87
C THR A 194 5.27 -4.91 -2.18
N PRO A 195 6.04 -5.61 -3.03
CA PRO A 195 6.35 -5.15 -4.39
C PRO A 195 5.09 -4.78 -5.17
N GLY A 196 5.14 -3.68 -5.91
CA GLY A 196 4.02 -3.09 -6.63
C GLY A 196 3.17 -2.12 -5.80
N GLN A 197 3.37 -2.02 -4.48
CA GLN A 197 2.76 -0.98 -3.65
C GLN A 197 3.65 0.26 -3.57
N ALA A 198 3.05 1.39 -3.20
CA ALA A 198 3.79 2.62 -2.96
C ALA A 198 4.55 2.57 -1.63
N VAL A 199 5.69 3.24 -1.59
CA VAL A 199 6.33 3.70 -0.35
C VAL A 199 6.43 5.22 -0.40
N VAL A 200 5.89 5.89 0.61
CA VAL A 200 5.83 7.36 0.69
C VAL A 200 6.65 7.85 1.87
N LEU A 201 7.47 8.85 1.60
CA LEU A 201 8.45 9.42 2.51
C LEU A 201 7.96 10.78 3.02
N TYR A 202 8.17 11.03 4.30
CA TYR A 202 7.73 12.25 4.96
C TYR A 202 8.87 12.87 5.79
N GLN A 203 8.81 14.17 5.90
CA GLN A 203 9.62 14.95 6.85
C GLN A 203 8.69 15.88 7.64
N GLY A 204 8.39 15.51 8.87
CA GLY A 204 7.32 16.13 9.64
C GLY A 204 5.96 15.95 8.96
N ASP A 205 5.26 17.03 8.67
CA ASP A 205 3.98 17.05 7.96
C ASP A 205 4.12 17.11 6.42
N THR A 206 5.34 17.26 5.92
CA THR A 206 5.60 17.45 4.49
C THR A 206 5.87 16.12 3.79
N VAL A 207 5.20 15.89 2.66
CA VAL A 207 5.49 14.78 1.76
C VAL A 207 6.80 15.06 1.03
N LEU A 208 7.82 14.25 1.30
CA LEU A 208 9.12 14.36 0.65
C LEU A 208 9.06 13.83 -0.79
N GLY A 209 8.37 12.74 -0.98
CA GLY A 209 8.20 12.01 -2.23
C GLY A 209 7.83 10.57 -1.97
N GLY A 210 7.95 9.74 -2.99
CA GLY A 210 7.70 8.30 -2.88
C GLY A 210 8.03 7.57 -4.17
N GLY A 211 7.86 6.27 -4.17
CA GLY A 211 8.09 5.42 -5.33
C GLY A 211 7.33 4.11 -5.24
N THR A 212 7.46 3.28 -6.26
CA THR A 212 6.89 1.93 -6.32
C THR A 212 7.88 0.93 -5.73
N ILE A 213 7.46 0.16 -4.74
CA ILE A 213 8.29 -0.91 -4.13
C ILE A 213 8.59 -1.96 -5.19
N THR A 214 9.87 -2.25 -5.40
CA THR A 214 10.33 -3.29 -6.34
C THR A 214 10.85 -4.53 -5.63
N ARG A 215 11.49 -4.34 -4.47
CA ARG A 215 12.11 -5.42 -3.69
C ARG A 215 12.11 -5.10 -2.20
N VAL A 216 12.08 -6.15 -1.38
CA VAL A 216 12.20 -6.07 0.08
C VAL A 216 13.24 -7.05 0.59
N GLU A 217 13.87 -6.75 1.74
CA GLU A 217 14.88 -7.59 2.39
C GLU A 217 14.72 -7.54 3.91
N LYS A 218 15.17 -8.63 4.57
CA LYS A 218 15.18 -8.76 6.04
C LYS A 218 16.07 -7.72 6.72
#